data_7c9fa08932ec841ffa74d74b28cff94d
#
_entry.id   7c9fa08932ec841ffa74d74b28cff94d
#
_cell.length_a   1.000
_cell.length_b   1.000
_cell.length_c   1.000
_cell.angle_alpha   90.00
_cell.angle_beta   90.00
_cell.angle_gamma   90.00
#
_symmetry.space_group_name_H-M   'P 1'
#
loop_
_entity.id
_entity.type
_entity.pdbx_description
1 polymer ?
#
loop_
_entity_poly.entity_id
_entity_poly.type
_entity_poly.pdbx_seq_one_letter_code
_entity_poly.pdbx_strand_id
1 'polypeptide(L)'
;LKQGKNNKYSDVTLKVNAGGKQYNTFTSAFIDINQDGWPDLVLSHDSGEVEILKNNKGKFESIIPHKAKGNWMGLGAGDIDNDGDIDLFLTNIGTDTKKNKMSLGDIKKGQKQDFKHILLQNDGNFKFTEISKEKGINGEGFGWGALLHDWDNDSNMDLIFSENTFLYPKHYLFPNPGQLFLGGSKKLKRNFKYPNRNFGQTPLITDVNRDNKKDLIWINMSGPSLTYLNNNNNNYIIISLPMKAEFLNCRIVVDTGKKKFYRENIQGGTGFGGDTNDNNIQVGLGSISKIKEIRVYTITDKKYIVKSPKINSVIKLV
;
A
#
# COMPACT_ATOMS: atom_id res chain seq x y z
N LEU A 1 7.01 21.82 3.06
CA LEU A 1 7.89 22.97 2.67
C LEU A 1 7.68 23.31 1.19
N LYS A 2 7.63 24.60 0.87
CA LYS A 2 7.61 25.08 -0.52
C LYS A 2 9.02 25.49 -0.94
N GLN A 3 9.52 24.92 -2.02
CA GLN A 3 10.79 25.33 -2.60
C GLN A 3 10.63 26.70 -3.31
N GLY A 4 11.48 27.63 -2.92
CA GLY A 4 11.60 28.95 -3.56
C GLY A 4 12.81 29.00 -4.49
N LYS A 5 13.16 30.23 -4.94
CA LYS A 5 14.37 30.47 -5.71
C LYS A 5 15.62 30.14 -4.85
N ASN A 6 16.71 29.69 -5.50
CA ASN A 6 18.00 29.39 -4.86
C ASN A 6 17.93 28.29 -3.78
N ASN A 7 17.11 27.27 -3.98
CA ASN A 7 16.95 26.14 -3.05
C ASN A 7 16.55 26.55 -1.61
N LYS A 8 15.96 27.71 -1.44
CA LYS A 8 15.36 28.11 -0.17
C LYS A 8 14.01 27.46 0.02
N TYR A 9 13.71 26.98 1.20
CA TYR A 9 12.44 26.36 1.55
C TYR A 9 11.71 27.22 2.58
N SER A 10 10.40 27.31 2.44
CA SER A 10 9.53 27.98 3.42
C SER A 10 8.47 27.02 3.92
N ASP A 11 8.15 27.10 5.21
CA ASP A 11 7.00 26.41 5.76
C ASP A 11 5.71 27.10 5.29
N VAL A 12 4.87 26.31 4.64
CA VAL A 12 3.57 26.78 4.13
C VAL A 12 2.42 25.96 4.70
N THR A 13 2.67 25.14 5.72
CA THR A 13 1.72 24.18 6.30
C THR A 13 0.37 24.81 6.60
N LEU A 14 0.34 25.92 7.33
CA LEU A 14 -0.90 26.61 7.65
C LEU A 14 -1.52 27.30 6.41
N LYS A 15 -0.68 27.84 5.53
CA LYS A 15 -1.15 28.53 4.31
C LYS A 15 -1.89 27.59 3.36
N VAL A 16 -1.46 26.34 3.28
CA VAL A 16 -2.06 25.33 2.39
C VAL A 16 -2.98 24.37 3.13
N ASN A 17 -3.19 24.59 4.43
CA ASN A 17 -4.01 23.72 5.31
C ASN A 17 -3.55 22.25 5.33
N ALA A 18 -2.21 22.02 5.30
CA ALA A 18 -1.62 20.69 5.30
C ALA A 18 -1.24 20.17 6.70
N GLY A 19 -1.75 20.82 7.77
CA GLY A 19 -1.42 20.46 9.14
C GLY A 19 -2.10 19.19 9.64
N GLY A 20 -3.19 18.78 9.00
CA GLY A 20 -3.97 17.62 9.40
C GLY A 20 -4.49 17.70 10.84
N LYS A 21 -4.90 16.55 11.36
CA LYS A 21 -5.19 16.39 12.78
C LYS A 21 -3.90 16.19 13.56
N GLN A 22 -3.87 16.67 14.80
CA GLN A 22 -2.68 16.57 15.65
C GLN A 22 -2.59 15.18 16.31
N TYR A 23 -2.26 14.18 15.50
CA TYR A 23 -1.97 12.81 15.93
C TYR A 23 -0.51 12.46 15.68
N ASN A 24 -0.05 11.36 16.27
CA ASN A 24 1.26 10.80 15.98
C ASN A 24 1.18 10.06 14.64
N THR A 25 1.58 10.71 13.56
CA THR A 25 1.62 10.06 12.24
C THR A 25 2.77 9.06 12.20
N PHE A 26 2.47 7.82 11.84
CA PHE A 26 3.45 6.73 11.80
C PHE A 26 3.97 6.50 10.39
N THR A 27 3.06 6.43 9.41
CA THR A 27 3.43 6.35 8.00
C THR A 27 2.52 7.20 7.13
N SER A 28 3.00 7.51 5.94
CA SER A 28 2.26 8.32 4.99
C SER A 28 2.62 7.96 3.55
N ALA A 29 1.68 8.16 2.64
CA ALA A 29 1.90 8.00 1.21
C ALA A 29 1.16 9.08 0.41
N PHE A 30 1.80 9.55 -0.67
CA PHE A 30 1.11 10.34 -1.68
C PHE A 30 0.43 9.41 -2.67
N ILE A 31 -0.89 9.57 -2.83
CA ILE A 31 -1.75 8.75 -3.69
C ILE A 31 -2.79 9.67 -4.32
N ASP A 32 -3.01 9.57 -5.61
CA ASP A 32 -4.08 10.30 -6.30
C ASP A 32 -5.41 9.53 -6.17
N ILE A 33 -6.04 9.64 -5.00
CA ILE A 33 -7.21 8.85 -4.58
C ILE A 33 -8.43 9.06 -5.49
N ASN A 34 -8.63 10.27 -6.01
CA ASN A 34 -9.76 10.63 -6.85
C ASN A 34 -9.40 10.80 -8.34
N GLN A 35 -8.15 10.53 -8.69
CA GLN A 35 -7.62 10.55 -10.05
C GLN A 35 -7.76 11.91 -10.75
N ASP A 36 -7.61 12.99 -9.99
CA ASP A 36 -7.69 14.37 -10.51
C ASP A 36 -6.32 14.96 -10.92
N GLY A 37 -5.23 14.18 -10.80
CA GLY A 37 -3.86 14.58 -11.12
C GLY A 37 -3.16 15.33 -9.98
N TRP A 38 -3.81 15.47 -8.82
CA TRP A 38 -3.26 16.14 -7.64
C TRP A 38 -3.12 15.12 -6.49
N PRO A 39 -1.92 14.55 -6.30
CA PRO A 39 -1.75 13.54 -5.27
C PRO A 39 -2.19 14.00 -3.89
N ASP A 40 -3.03 13.21 -3.25
CA ASP A 40 -3.50 13.39 -1.89
C ASP A 40 -2.47 12.80 -0.92
N LEU A 41 -2.54 13.16 0.37
CA LEU A 41 -1.66 12.60 1.38
C LEU A 41 -2.45 11.72 2.33
N VAL A 42 -2.24 10.41 2.26
CA VAL A 42 -2.80 9.43 3.19
C VAL A 42 -1.92 9.32 4.41
N LEU A 43 -2.51 9.43 5.60
CA LEU A 43 -1.82 9.42 6.88
C LEU A 43 -2.35 8.28 7.76
N SER A 44 -1.48 7.43 8.25
CA SER A 44 -1.80 6.46 9.29
C SER A 44 -1.30 6.98 10.64
N HIS A 45 -2.22 7.10 11.60
CA HIS A 45 -1.92 7.67 12.91
C HIS A 45 -1.88 6.61 14.00
N ASP A 46 -0.86 6.66 14.81
CA ASP A 46 -0.86 5.98 16.11
C ASP A 46 -1.81 6.71 17.07
N SER A 47 -2.75 5.98 17.64
CA SER A 47 -3.80 6.51 18.53
C SER A 47 -4.76 7.53 17.87
N GLY A 48 -4.94 7.44 16.54
CA GLY A 48 -5.80 8.33 15.77
C GLY A 48 -6.70 7.62 14.76
N GLU A 49 -7.45 8.42 14.00
CA GLU A 49 -8.16 7.93 12.81
C GLU A 49 -7.16 7.79 11.64
N VAL A 50 -7.57 7.06 10.60
CA VAL A 50 -6.93 7.20 9.27
C VAL A 50 -7.36 8.53 8.71
N GLU A 51 -6.41 9.33 8.20
CA GLU A 51 -6.69 10.65 7.62
C GLU A 51 -6.18 10.74 6.19
N ILE A 52 -6.98 11.33 5.32
CA ILE A 52 -6.58 11.69 3.98
C ILE A 52 -6.63 13.22 3.88
N LEU A 53 -5.51 13.83 3.57
CA LEU A 53 -5.46 15.23 3.21
C LEU A 53 -5.68 15.33 1.70
N LYS A 54 -6.93 15.55 1.29
CA LYS A 54 -7.33 15.75 -0.10
C LYS A 54 -6.67 17.01 -0.65
N ASN A 55 -6.01 16.88 -1.78
CA ASN A 55 -5.28 17.97 -2.42
C ASN A 55 -6.14 18.71 -3.45
N ASN A 56 -6.72 19.81 -3.08
CA ASN A 56 -7.44 20.70 -3.98
C ASN A 56 -6.47 21.72 -4.61
N LYS A 57 -5.68 21.29 -5.60
CA LYS A 57 -4.73 22.14 -6.35
C LYS A 57 -3.75 22.91 -5.46
N GLY A 58 -3.17 22.18 -4.51
CA GLY A 58 -2.18 22.71 -3.57
C GLY A 58 -2.76 23.27 -2.28
N LYS A 59 -4.06 23.12 -2.02
CA LYS A 59 -4.70 23.32 -0.72
C LYS A 59 -5.31 22.02 -0.25
N PHE A 60 -5.16 21.71 1.02
CA PHE A 60 -5.56 20.44 1.58
C PHE A 60 -6.85 20.54 2.40
N GLU A 61 -7.64 19.47 2.35
CA GLU A 61 -8.84 19.27 3.15
C GLU A 61 -8.77 17.91 3.84
N SER A 62 -9.04 17.86 5.14
CA SER A 62 -9.00 16.63 5.93
C SER A 62 -10.26 15.81 5.71
N ILE A 63 -10.10 14.55 5.30
CA ILE A 63 -11.15 13.55 5.14
C ILE A 63 -10.83 12.36 6.03
N ILE A 64 -11.84 11.82 6.73
CA ILE A 64 -11.70 10.66 7.59
C ILE A 64 -12.46 9.49 6.98
N PRO A 65 -11.76 8.59 6.25
CA PRO A 65 -12.40 7.45 5.58
C PRO A 65 -12.90 6.39 6.58
N HIS A 66 -12.28 6.30 7.77
CA HIS A 66 -12.66 5.36 8.82
C HIS A 66 -12.67 6.06 10.17
N LYS A 67 -13.85 6.09 10.82
CA LYS A 67 -14.07 6.92 12.04
C LYS A 67 -13.59 6.27 13.34
N ALA A 68 -13.21 5.00 13.35
CA ALA A 68 -12.64 4.39 14.55
C ALA A 68 -11.16 4.77 14.67
N LYS A 69 -10.73 5.02 15.90
CA LYS A 69 -9.33 5.22 16.22
C LYS A 69 -8.62 3.89 16.34
N GLY A 70 -7.40 3.83 15.90
CA GLY A 70 -6.51 2.68 16.02
C GLY A 70 -5.08 3.11 16.22
N ASN A 71 -4.20 2.15 16.34
CA ASN A 71 -2.75 2.35 16.30
C ASN A 71 -2.26 1.87 14.92
N TRP A 72 -2.48 2.74 13.92
CA TRP A 72 -2.25 2.40 12.52
C TRP A 72 -0.76 2.53 12.19
N MET A 73 -0.11 1.40 11.83
CA MET A 73 1.34 1.32 11.65
C MET A 73 1.76 1.23 10.19
N GLY A 74 1.23 0.27 9.46
CA GLY A 74 1.54 0.06 8.05
C GLY A 74 0.42 0.50 7.14
N LEU A 75 0.77 0.86 5.92
CA LEU A 75 -0.14 1.27 4.85
C LEU A 75 0.23 0.51 3.58
N GLY A 76 -0.67 -0.35 3.11
CA GLY A 76 -0.64 -0.92 1.77
C GLY A 76 -1.66 -0.21 0.89
N ALA A 77 -1.31 0.08 -0.35
CA ALA A 77 -2.22 0.72 -1.29
C ALA A 77 -2.17 0.02 -2.67
N GLY A 78 -3.32 -0.20 -3.28
CA GLY A 78 -3.45 -0.86 -4.58
C GLY A 78 -4.90 -1.15 -4.93
N ASP A 79 -5.19 -1.38 -6.19
CA ASP A 79 -6.52 -1.67 -6.72
C ASP A 79 -6.84 -3.17 -6.53
N ILE A 80 -7.51 -3.53 -5.41
CA ILE A 80 -7.69 -4.93 -4.98
C ILE A 80 -8.84 -5.64 -5.70
N ASP A 81 -9.75 -4.90 -6.31
CA ASP A 81 -10.89 -5.46 -7.03
C ASP A 81 -10.86 -5.19 -8.55
N ASN A 82 -9.82 -4.50 -9.02
CA ASN A 82 -9.59 -4.12 -10.41
C ASN A 82 -10.69 -3.21 -10.99
N ASP A 83 -11.24 -2.30 -10.18
CA ASP A 83 -12.20 -1.29 -10.62
C ASP A 83 -11.52 0.00 -11.10
N GLY A 84 -10.26 0.21 -10.75
CA GLY A 84 -9.42 1.33 -11.15
C GLY A 84 -9.17 2.35 -10.06
N ASP A 85 -9.82 2.23 -8.91
CA ASP A 85 -9.61 3.09 -7.76
C ASP A 85 -8.60 2.44 -6.80
N ILE A 86 -7.84 3.24 -6.07
CA ILE A 86 -6.82 2.73 -5.16
C ILE A 86 -7.43 2.50 -3.78
N ASP A 87 -7.37 1.25 -3.33
CA ASP A 87 -7.79 0.78 -2.02
C ASP A 87 -6.65 0.89 -1.00
N LEU A 88 -7.02 0.90 0.28
CA LEU A 88 -6.08 1.07 1.38
C LEU A 88 -6.18 -0.09 2.37
N PHE A 89 -5.05 -0.70 2.69
CA PHE A 89 -4.95 -1.64 3.80
C PHE A 89 -4.10 -1.04 4.91
N LEU A 90 -4.59 -1.10 6.15
CA LEU A 90 -3.88 -0.58 7.31
C LEU A 90 -3.70 -1.67 8.36
N THR A 91 -2.46 -1.87 8.79
CA THR A 91 -2.17 -2.68 9.96
C THR A 91 -2.44 -1.91 11.23
N ASN A 92 -2.80 -2.62 12.28
CA ASN A 92 -3.09 -2.06 13.59
C ASN A 92 -2.26 -2.75 14.66
N ILE A 93 -2.01 -2.06 15.77
CA ILE A 93 -1.46 -2.64 16.98
C ILE A 93 -2.60 -2.77 17.99
N GLY A 94 -2.92 -3.99 18.36
CA GLY A 94 -3.90 -4.21 19.39
C GLY A 94 -4.39 -5.64 19.42
N THR A 95 -4.91 -6.04 20.57
CA THR A 95 -5.63 -7.30 20.75
C THR A 95 -6.93 -7.01 21.48
N ASP A 96 -8.07 -7.29 20.86
CA ASP A 96 -9.37 -7.31 21.52
C ASP A 96 -9.66 -8.72 22.01
N THR A 97 -8.89 -9.20 22.96
CA THR A 97 -9.30 -10.38 23.73
C THR A 97 -9.99 -9.90 24.99
N LYS A 98 -11.04 -10.58 25.43
CA LYS A 98 -11.77 -10.26 26.68
C LYS A 98 -10.84 -10.13 27.91
N LYS A 99 -9.62 -10.68 27.83
CA LYS A 99 -8.61 -10.64 28.88
C LYS A 99 -7.48 -9.63 28.65
N ASN A 100 -7.28 -9.14 27.41
CA ASN A 100 -6.11 -8.37 27.01
C ASN A 100 -6.47 -7.21 26.10
N LYS A 101 -7.32 -6.31 26.58
CA LYS A 101 -7.50 -5.02 25.89
C LYS A 101 -6.24 -4.20 26.09
N MET A 102 -5.43 -4.11 25.06
CA MET A 102 -4.27 -3.25 25.04
C MET A 102 -4.60 -2.02 24.20
N SER A 103 -4.88 -0.92 24.88
CA SER A 103 -4.84 0.41 24.29
C SER A 103 -3.41 0.92 24.49
N LEU A 104 -2.64 1.01 23.44
CA LEU A 104 -1.41 1.79 23.44
C LEU A 104 -1.76 3.20 22.98
N GLY A 105 -1.27 4.19 23.70
CA GLY A 105 -1.39 5.59 23.31
C GLY A 105 -2.58 6.36 23.90
N ASP A 106 -2.88 7.50 23.27
CA ASP A 106 -3.76 8.55 23.82
C ASP A 106 -5.26 8.38 23.51
N ILE A 107 -5.72 7.15 23.20
CA ILE A 107 -7.13 6.89 22.94
C ILE A 107 -7.90 7.01 24.25
N LYS A 108 -8.72 8.04 24.36
CA LYS A 108 -9.49 8.33 25.58
C LYS A 108 -10.63 7.32 25.80
N LYS A 109 -10.92 7.04 27.08
CA LYS A 109 -12.06 6.18 27.45
C LYS A 109 -13.36 6.70 26.82
N GLY A 110 -14.12 5.80 26.19
CA GLY A 110 -15.38 6.13 25.53
C GLY A 110 -15.27 6.45 24.04
N GLN A 111 -14.08 6.59 23.48
CA GLN A 111 -13.91 6.71 22.04
C GLN A 111 -13.98 5.32 21.38
N LYS A 112 -14.57 5.26 20.16
CA LYS A 112 -14.59 4.02 19.38
C LYS A 112 -13.17 3.69 18.95
N GLN A 113 -12.68 2.53 19.37
CA GLN A 113 -11.35 2.02 19.05
C GLN A 113 -11.47 0.77 18.20
N ASP A 114 -10.63 0.67 17.18
CA ASP A 114 -10.42 -0.53 16.39
C ASP A 114 -9.13 -1.22 16.83
N PHE A 115 -9.16 -2.56 16.87
CA PHE A 115 -8.01 -3.39 17.25
C PHE A 115 -7.55 -4.28 16.10
N LYS A 116 -8.28 -4.27 14.98
CA LYS A 116 -8.06 -5.14 13.82
C LYS A 116 -7.37 -4.37 12.71
N HIS A 117 -6.70 -5.11 11.87
CA HIS A 117 -6.30 -4.59 10.57
C HIS A 117 -7.55 -4.29 9.73
N ILE A 118 -7.49 -3.25 8.92
CA ILE A 118 -8.62 -2.87 8.05
C ILE A 118 -8.21 -2.81 6.60
N LEU A 119 -9.12 -3.26 5.74
CA LEU A 119 -9.08 -3.05 4.30
C LEU A 119 -10.24 -2.15 3.91
N LEU A 120 -9.91 -0.98 3.40
CA LEU A 120 -10.85 0.05 2.96
C LEU A 120 -10.91 0.03 1.43
N GLN A 121 -12.01 -0.45 0.88
CA GLN A 121 -12.31 -0.36 -0.54
C GLN A 121 -12.71 1.07 -0.88
N ASN A 122 -12.13 1.62 -1.92
CA ASN A 122 -12.45 2.94 -2.43
C ASN A 122 -13.60 2.84 -3.44
N ASP A 123 -14.75 3.37 -3.08
CA ASP A 123 -15.94 3.40 -3.94
C ASP A 123 -16.00 4.68 -4.80
N GLY A 124 -14.85 5.34 -4.99
CA GLY A 124 -14.72 6.62 -5.68
C GLY A 124 -15.09 7.84 -4.82
N ASN A 125 -14.55 9.02 -5.22
CA ASN A 125 -14.84 10.30 -4.56
C ASN A 125 -14.64 10.29 -3.04
N PHE A 126 -13.58 9.66 -2.54
CA PHE A 126 -13.25 9.53 -1.10
C PHE A 126 -14.31 8.81 -0.26
N LYS A 127 -15.14 7.99 -0.87
CA LYS A 127 -16.03 7.09 -0.16
C LYS A 127 -15.32 5.76 0.00
N PHE A 128 -15.29 5.27 1.25
CA PHE A 128 -14.63 4.02 1.56
C PHE A 128 -15.56 3.08 2.31
N THR A 129 -15.52 1.81 1.93
CA THR A 129 -16.21 0.72 2.60
C THR A 129 -15.19 -0.21 3.25
N GLU A 130 -15.36 -0.50 4.55
CA GLU A 130 -14.52 -1.46 5.28
C GLU A 130 -14.95 -2.89 4.92
N ILE A 131 -14.06 -3.64 4.26
CA ILE A 131 -14.34 -4.96 3.69
C ILE A 131 -13.47 -6.10 4.26
N SER A 132 -12.69 -5.87 5.32
CA SER A 132 -11.76 -6.87 5.86
C SER A 132 -12.44 -8.19 6.18
N LYS A 133 -13.58 -8.15 6.87
CA LYS A 133 -14.36 -9.34 7.23
C LYS A 133 -14.85 -10.09 5.99
N GLU A 134 -15.32 -9.37 4.99
CA GLU A 134 -15.78 -9.95 3.73
C GLU A 134 -14.64 -10.65 2.99
N LYS A 135 -13.48 -10.01 2.94
CA LYS A 135 -12.25 -10.55 2.33
C LYS A 135 -11.56 -11.61 3.17
N GLY A 136 -12.04 -11.89 4.39
CA GLY A 136 -11.48 -12.93 5.25
C GLY A 136 -10.23 -12.50 6.02
N ILE A 137 -10.00 -11.20 6.14
CA ILE A 137 -8.94 -10.62 6.95
C ILE A 137 -9.49 -10.48 8.37
N ASN A 138 -9.06 -11.37 9.26
CA ASN A 138 -9.52 -11.38 10.66
C ASN A 138 -8.36 -11.12 11.64
N GLY A 139 -7.29 -10.47 11.17
CA GLY A 139 -6.07 -10.26 11.94
C GLY A 139 -6.29 -9.38 13.14
N GLU A 140 -6.08 -9.95 14.32
CA GLU A 140 -5.85 -9.24 15.57
C GLU A 140 -4.41 -9.52 15.94
N GLY A 141 -3.54 -8.55 15.80
CA GLY A 141 -2.14 -8.76 16.07
C GLY A 141 -1.37 -7.46 16.16
N PHE A 142 -0.08 -7.58 16.29
CA PHE A 142 0.84 -6.47 16.34
C PHE A 142 1.39 -6.26 14.93
N GLY A 143 0.59 -5.61 14.07
CA GLY A 143 0.93 -5.41 12.68
C GLY A 143 1.84 -4.21 12.47
N TRP A 144 2.81 -4.37 11.57
CA TRP A 144 3.75 -3.34 11.14
C TRP A 144 3.58 -3.05 9.65
N GLY A 145 4.66 -3.11 8.85
CA GLY A 145 4.60 -2.81 7.44
C GLY A 145 3.67 -3.71 6.63
N ALA A 146 3.04 -3.14 5.62
CA ALA A 146 2.10 -3.82 4.72
C ALA A 146 2.24 -3.32 3.29
N LEU A 147 1.89 -4.16 2.32
CA LEU A 147 1.78 -3.79 0.92
C LEU A 147 0.69 -4.59 0.20
N LEU A 148 0.14 -3.98 -0.84
CA LEU A 148 -0.69 -4.61 -1.85
C LEU A 148 0.14 -4.73 -3.13
N HIS A 149 0.33 -5.96 -3.64
CA HIS A 149 1.13 -6.23 -4.83
C HIS A 149 0.68 -7.55 -5.46
N ASP A 150 0.64 -7.61 -6.77
CA ASP A 150 0.37 -8.84 -7.51
C ASP A 150 1.67 -9.67 -7.57
N TRP A 151 1.95 -10.41 -6.48
CA TRP A 151 3.23 -11.07 -6.30
C TRP A 151 3.39 -12.32 -7.16
N ASP A 152 2.32 -13.07 -7.37
CA ASP A 152 2.36 -14.27 -8.20
C ASP A 152 2.03 -14.00 -9.68
N ASN A 153 1.85 -12.73 -10.07
CA ASN A 153 1.56 -12.28 -11.43
C ASN A 153 0.24 -12.86 -12.01
N ASP A 154 -0.73 -13.18 -11.17
CA ASP A 154 -2.02 -13.70 -11.62
C ASP A 154 -3.01 -12.59 -12.05
N SER A 155 -2.57 -11.34 -12.00
CA SER A 155 -3.30 -10.09 -12.28
C SER A 155 -4.21 -9.58 -11.15
N ASN A 156 -4.27 -10.26 -10.02
CA ASN A 156 -5.00 -9.81 -8.86
C ASN A 156 -4.02 -9.31 -7.79
N MET A 157 -4.42 -8.31 -7.03
CA MET A 157 -3.59 -7.82 -5.92
C MET A 157 -3.58 -8.80 -4.76
N ASP A 158 -2.39 -9.09 -4.26
CA ASP A 158 -2.15 -9.84 -3.04
C ASP A 158 -1.89 -8.89 -1.88
N LEU A 159 -2.23 -9.34 -0.67
CA LEU A 159 -1.97 -8.61 0.54
C LEU A 159 -0.83 -9.26 1.32
N ILE A 160 0.20 -8.48 1.61
CA ILE A 160 1.39 -8.93 2.33
C ILE A 160 1.64 -7.98 3.50
N PHE A 161 1.73 -8.50 4.72
CA PHE A 161 2.05 -7.67 5.88
C PHE A 161 2.78 -8.45 6.96
N SER A 162 3.59 -7.75 7.74
CA SER A 162 4.25 -8.34 8.92
C SER A 162 3.37 -8.19 10.14
N GLU A 163 3.36 -9.23 10.96
CA GLU A 163 2.58 -9.31 12.17
C GLU A 163 3.38 -9.98 13.27
N ASN A 164 3.15 -9.58 14.51
CA ASN A 164 3.70 -10.23 15.70
C ASN A 164 2.57 -10.45 16.70
N THR A 165 2.80 -11.28 17.70
CA THR A 165 1.86 -11.49 18.80
C THR A 165 2.39 -10.82 20.06
N PHE A 166 1.58 -9.99 20.68
CA PHE A 166 1.89 -9.40 21.97
C PHE A 166 1.02 -9.99 23.07
N LEU A 167 1.62 -10.50 24.14
CA LEU A 167 0.92 -11.05 25.30
C LEU A 167 1.02 -10.15 26.52
N TYR A 168 -0.13 -9.64 26.93
CA TYR A 168 -0.30 -8.91 28.19
C TYR A 168 -0.74 -9.89 29.32
N PRO A 169 -0.32 -9.77 30.59
CA PRO A 169 0.49 -8.69 31.16
C PRO A 169 2.01 -8.90 31.12
N LYS A 170 2.48 -9.98 30.52
CA LYS A 170 3.91 -10.32 30.53
C LYS A 170 4.78 -9.47 29.59
N HIS A 171 4.15 -8.62 28.75
CA HIS A 171 4.82 -7.75 27.78
C HIS A 171 5.80 -8.48 26.83
N TYR A 172 5.52 -9.74 26.50
CA TYR A 172 6.31 -10.49 25.53
C TYR A 172 5.75 -10.35 24.13
N LEU A 173 6.64 -10.02 23.18
CA LEU A 173 6.37 -10.12 21.75
C LEU A 173 6.79 -11.54 21.31
N PHE A 174 5.90 -12.22 20.59
CA PHE A 174 6.21 -13.48 19.94
C PHE A 174 6.21 -13.28 18.43
N PRO A 175 7.16 -13.89 17.69
CA PRO A 175 7.09 -13.94 16.26
C PRO A 175 5.77 -14.58 15.82
N ASN A 176 5.08 -13.94 14.89
CA ASN A 176 3.94 -14.52 14.21
C ASN A 176 4.32 -14.65 12.74
N PRO A 177 3.90 -15.72 12.04
CA PRO A 177 4.18 -15.83 10.62
C PRO A 177 3.74 -14.57 9.88
N GLY A 178 4.64 -13.97 9.12
CA GLY A 178 4.27 -12.91 8.18
C GLY A 178 3.12 -13.38 7.32
N GLN A 179 2.19 -12.50 7.01
CA GLN A 179 0.94 -12.82 6.36
C GLN A 179 1.06 -12.54 4.86
N LEU A 180 0.82 -13.55 4.05
CA LEU A 180 0.63 -13.43 2.61
C LEU A 180 -0.76 -13.98 2.25
N PHE A 181 -1.60 -13.16 1.66
CA PHE A 181 -2.92 -13.54 1.16
C PHE A 181 -2.98 -13.32 -0.34
N LEU A 182 -3.31 -14.37 -1.09
CA LEU A 182 -3.46 -14.29 -2.54
C LEU A 182 -4.86 -13.78 -2.92
N GLY A 183 -4.89 -12.90 -3.92
CA GLY A 183 -6.07 -12.28 -4.48
C GLY A 183 -6.92 -13.20 -5.36
N GLY A 184 -7.74 -12.61 -6.24
CA GLY A 184 -8.45 -13.31 -7.30
C GLY A 184 -9.68 -14.11 -6.90
N SER A 185 -10.11 -14.07 -5.65
CA SER A 185 -11.31 -14.72 -5.17
C SER A 185 -12.16 -13.79 -4.29
N LYS A 186 -13.45 -14.18 -4.03
CA LYS A 186 -14.31 -13.41 -3.13
C LYS A 186 -13.64 -13.15 -1.78
N LYS A 187 -12.92 -14.15 -1.24
CA LYS A 187 -12.07 -14.01 -0.05
C LYS A 187 -10.62 -14.18 -0.44
N LEU A 188 -9.74 -13.38 0.15
CA LEU A 188 -8.30 -13.57 0.03
C LEU A 188 -7.89 -14.92 0.62
N LYS A 189 -6.97 -15.61 -0.05
CA LYS A 189 -6.52 -16.94 0.37
C LYS A 189 -5.16 -16.85 1.03
N ARG A 190 -5.09 -17.18 2.32
CA ARG A 190 -3.81 -17.21 3.05
C ARG A 190 -2.85 -18.23 2.42
N ASN A 191 -1.63 -17.78 2.14
CA ASN A 191 -0.55 -18.61 1.63
C ASN A 191 0.50 -18.84 2.72
N PHE A 192 0.74 -20.09 3.07
CA PHE A 192 1.67 -20.49 4.13
C PHE A 192 3.06 -20.89 3.64
N LYS A 193 3.33 -20.79 2.33
CA LYS A 193 4.60 -21.23 1.75
C LYS A 193 5.77 -20.30 2.07
N TYR A 194 5.49 -19.03 2.36
CA TYR A 194 6.51 -17.99 2.49
C TYR A 194 6.41 -17.25 3.83
N PRO A 195 6.47 -17.99 4.96
CA PRO A 195 6.24 -17.41 6.28
C PRO A 195 7.45 -16.60 6.75
N ASN A 196 7.19 -15.52 7.46
CA ASN A 196 8.19 -14.90 8.30
C ASN A 196 8.01 -15.36 9.75
N ARG A 197 8.94 -16.14 10.27
CA ARG A 197 8.90 -16.66 11.64
C ARG A 197 9.73 -15.84 12.64
N ASN A 198 10.27 -14.71 12.18
CA ASN A 198 11.01 -13.77 13.01
C ASN A 198 10.12 -12.58 13.40
N PHE A 199 10.66 -11.68 14.23
CA PHE A 199 9.97 -10.42 14.54
C PHE A 199 9.94 -9.51 13.31
N GLY A 200 8.87 -9.63 12.52
CA GLY A 200 8.71 -8.91 11.29
C GLY A 200 8.52 -7.41 11.50
N GLN A 201 9.21 -6.63 10.70
CA GLN A 201 9.04 -5.19 10.60
C GLN A 201 8.24 -4.83 9.35
N THR A 202 8.73 -5.21 8.17
CA THR A 202 8.06 -4.89 6.91
C THR A 202 8.38 -5.92 5.83
N PRO A 203 7.43 -6.27 4.96
CA PRO A 203 7.74 -6.93 3.70
C PRO A 203 8.28 -5.91 2.69
N LEU A 204 9.21 -6.35 1.84
CA LEU A 204 9.66 -5.62 0.67
C LEU A 204 9.53 -6.49 -0.56
N ILE A 205 9.28 -5.87 -1.70
CA ILE A 205 9.19 -6.53 -3.00
C ILE A 205 10.22 -5.89 -3.94
N THR A 206 11.15 -6.71 -4.44
CA THR A 206 12.15 -6.28 -5.43
C THR A 206 12.70 -7.50 -6.19
N ASP A 207 13.27 -7.28 -7.35
CA ASP A 207 13.94 -8.32 -8.15
C ASP A 207 15.41 -8.41 -7.70
N VAL A 208 15.73 -9.38 -6.83
CA VAL A 208 17.09 -9.53 -6.26
C VAL A 208 18.03 -10.33 -7.16
N ASN A 209 17.49 -11.18 -8.02
CA ASN A 209 18.27 -12.08 -8.89
C ASN A 209 18.29 -11.62 -10.36
N ARG A 210 17.60 -10.53 -10.70
CA ARG A 210 17.51 -9.91 -12.03
C ARG A 210 16.84 -10.82 -13.08
N ASP A 211 15.85 -11.59 -12.65
CA ASP A 211 15.04 -12.41 -13.56
C ASP A 211 13.75 -11.74 -14.02
N ASN A 212 13.57 -10.46 -13.65
CA ASN A 212 12.38 -9.63 -13.89
C ASN A 212 11.12 -10.11 -13.17
N LYS A 213 11.24 -10.88 -12.12
CA LYS A 213 10.16 -11.21 -11.19
C LYS A 213 10.44 -10.59 -9.83
N LYS A 214 9.45 -10.02 -9.24
CA LYS A 214 9.61 -9.41 -7.92
C LYS A 214 9.65 -10.50 -6.84
N ASP A 215 10.70 -10.48 -6.04
CA ASP A 215 10.94 -11.37 -4.92
C ASP A 215 10.40 -10.78 -3.63
N LEU A 216 10.06 -11.62 -2.65
CA LEU A 216 9.59 -11.19 -1.34
C LEU A 216 10.74 -11.23 -0.32
N ILE A 217 10.97 -10.11 0.34
CA ILE A 217 11.93 -9.99 1.43
C ILE A 217 11.21 -9.60 2.71
N TRP A 218 11.35 -10.40 3.75
CA TRP A 218 10.92 -10.06 5.09
C TRP A 218 12.06 -9.36 5.83
N ILE A 219 11.87 -8.08 6.15
CA ILE A 219 12.77 -7.34 7.03
C ILE A 219 12.30 -7.53 8.47
N ASN A 220 13.23 -7.83 9.37
CA ASN A 220 12.94 -8.15 10.75
C ASN A 220 13.58 -7.15 11.71
N MET A 221 12.87 -6.81 12.78
CA MET A 221 13.43 -6.05 13.91
C MET A 221 14.43 -6.90 14.71
N SER A 222 14.22 -8.23 14.71
CA SER A 222 15.12 -9.18 15.36
C SER A 222 15.13 -10.49 14.59
N GLY A 223 16.33 -11.01 14.36
CA GLY A 223 16.58 -12.17 13.50
C GLY A 223 16.98 -11.77 12.07
N PRO A 224 17.41 -12.74 11.27
CA PRO A 224 17.84 -12.50 9.89
C PRO A 224 16.65 -12.10 9.01
N SER A 225 16.93 -11.29 8.00
CA SER A 225 15.99 -11.08 6.89
C SER A 225 15.82 -12.37 6.09
N LEU A 226 14.63 -12.62 5.58
CA LEU A 226 14.31 -13.80 4.79
C LEU A 226 13.94 -13.38 3.38
N THR A 227 14.59 -13.97 2.38
CA THR A 227 14.30 -13.70 0.97
C THR A 227 13.71 -14.94 0.31
N TYR A 228 12.59 -14.77 -0.37
CA TYR A 228 11.92 -15.80 -1.15
C TYR A 228 11.91 -15.40 -2.62
N LEU A 229 12.61 -16.20 -3.43
CA LEU A 229 12.63 -15.99 -4.89
C LEU A 229 11.29 -16.38 -5.50
N ASN A 230 10.83 -15.55 -6.40
CA ASN A 230 9.56 -15.74 -7.07
C ASN A 230 9.75 -16.56 -8.35
N ASN A 231 9.36 -17.82 -8.31
CA ASN A 231 9.48 -18.77 -9.41
C ASN A 231 8.15 -19.02 -10.15
N ASN A 232 7.18 -18.08 -10.07
CA ASN A 232 5.94 -18.25 -10.82
C ASN A 232 6.15 -18.23 -12.34
N ASN A 233 5.22 -18.86 -13.08
CA ASN A 233 5.26 -18.95 -14.53
C ASN A 233 4.19 -18.09 -15.23
N ASN A 234 3.48 -17.23 -14.47
CA ASN A 234 2.50 -16.33 -15.03
C ASN A 234 3.15 -15.24 -15.89
N ASN A 235 2.42 -14.77 -16.88
CA ASN A 235 2.89 -13.68 -17.71
C ASN A 235 2.86 -12.36 -16.96
N TYR A 236 3.71 -11.43 -17.35
CA TYR A 236 3.82 -10.10 -16.77
C TYR A 236 4.26 -9.06 -17.80
N ILE A 237 4.20 -7.81 -17.41
CA ILE A 237 4.85 -6.69 -18.08
C ILE A 237 5.44 -5.76 -17.02
N ILE A 238 6.62 -5.20 -17.29
CA ILE A 238 7.24 -4.18 -16.44
C ILE A 238 7.28 -2.88 -17.22
N ILE A 239 6.78 -1.82 -16.62
CA ILE A 239 6.84 -0.45 -17.14
C ILE A 239 7.91 0.29 -16.35
N SER A 240 9.06 0.54 -17.01
CA SER A 240 10.18 1.28 -16.43
C SER A 240 9.97 2.78 -16.68
N LEU A 241 9.67 3.52 -15.62
CA LEU A 241 9.38 4.94 -15.68
C LEU A 241 10.66 5.76 -15.57
N PRO A 242 10.77 6.89 -16.29
CA PRO A 242 11.86 7.84 -16.09
C PRO A 242 11.90 8.40 -14.65
N MET A 243 13.08 8.62 -14.11
CA MET A 243 13.27 9.31 -12.82
C MET A 243 13.03 10.82 -12.96
N LYS A 244 11.82 11.23 -13.30
CA LYS A 244 11.38 12.62 -13.45
C LYS A 244 10.16 12.87 -12.57
N ALA A 245 10.06 14.06 -11.99
CA ALA A 245 8.98 14.43 -11.08
C ALA A 245 7.57 14.22 -11.68
N GLU A 246 7.41 14.39 -12.99
CA GLU A 246 6.12 14.19 -13.65
C GLU A 246 5.59 12.73 -13.61
N PHE A 247 6.46 11.75 -13.34
CA PHE A 247 6.09 10.34 -13.22
C PHE A 247 5.81 9.89 -11.77
N LEU A 248 6.03 10.76 -10.78
CA LEU A 248 5.61 10.48 -9.41
C LEU A 248 4.08 10.46 -9.36
N ASN A 249 3.50 9.46 -8.72
CA ASN A 249 2.05 9.24 -8.68
C ASN A 249 1.36 9.20 -10.08
N CYS A 250 2.11 8.83 -11.12
CA CYS A 250 1.50 8.61 -12.42
C CYS A 250 0.62 7.35 -12.41
N ARG A 251 -0.50 7.44 -13.12
CA ARG A 251 -1.43 6.33 -13.30
C ARG A 251 -1.06 5.53 -14.54
N ILE A 252 -1.07 4.21 -14.41
CA ILE A 252 -0.76 3.25 -15.46
C ILE A 252 -1.99 2.39 -15.72
N VAL A 253 -2.37 2.27 -16.99
CA VAL A 253 -3.46 1.39 -17.42
C VAL A 253 -2.92 0.42 -18.46
N VAL A 254 -2.97 -0.87 -18.14
CA VAL A 254 -2.65 -1.97 -19.06
C VAL A 254 -3.95 -2.51 -19.61
N ASP A 255 -4.22 -2.24 -20.88
CA ASP A 255 -5.45 -2.65 -21.59
C ASP A 255 -5.15 -3.89 -22.46
N THR A 256 -5.76 -5.02 -22.16
CA THR A 256 -5.62 -6.26 -22.93
C THR A 256 -6.67 -6.39 -24.04
N GLY A 257 -7.59 -5.44 -24.15
CA GLY A 257 -8.76 -5.49 -25.01
C GLY A 257 -9.96 -6.21 -24.39
N LYS A 258 -9.73 -7.05 -23.36
CA LYS A 258 -10.78 -7.74 -22.59
C LYS A 258 -10.87 -7.27 -21.16
N LYS A 259 -9.72 -6.99 -20.55
CA LYS A 259 -9.59 -6.49 -19.18
C LYS A 259 -8.64 -5.29 -19.16
N LYS A 260 -8.77 -4.45 -18.14
CA LYS A 260 -7.83 -3.38 -17.83
C LYS A 260 -7.29 -3.61 -16.44
N PHE A 261 -6.01 -3.34 -16.25
CA PHE A 261 -5.35 -3.37 -14.95
C PHE A 261 -4.81 -1.97 -14.68
N TYR A 262 -4.97 -1.53 -13.45
CA TYR A 262 -4.62 -0.20 -13.00
C TYR A 262 -3.51 -0.28 -11.96
N ARG A 263 -2.53 0.59 -12.10
CA ARG A 263 -1.43 0.75 -11.14
C ARG A 263 -1.12 2.22 -11.00
N GLU A 264 -0.59 2.59 -9.89
CA GLU A 264 -0.07 3.92 -9.64
C GLU A 264 1.38 3.83 -9.14
N ASN A 265 2.22 4.77 -9.57
CA ASN A 265 3.57 4.92 -9.02
C ASN A 265 3.50 5.65 -7.68
N ILE A 266 2.96 4.96 -6.67
CA ILE A 266 2.72 5.50 -5.33
C ILE A 266 4.03 5.93 -4.68
N GLN A 267 4.02 7.10 -4.03
CA GLN A 267 5.16 7.65 -3.33
C GLN A 267 4.90 7.68 -1.83
N GLY A 268 5.74 6.99 -1.06
CA GLY A 268 5.62 6.89 0.39
C GLY A 268 5.88 5.49 0.90
N GLY A 269 5.98 5.38 2.22
CA GLY A 269 6.38 4.14 2.87
C GLY A 269 5.24 3.14 3.01
N THR A 270 5.61 1.88 2.99
CA THR A 270 4.71 0.75 3.26
C THR A 270 4.62 0.43 4.75
N GLY A 271 5.15 1.28 5.60
CA GLY A 271 5.16 1.12 7.05
C GLY A 271 6.48 1.52 7.67
N PHE A 272 6.64 1.21 8.95
CA PHE A 272 7.80 1.62 9.73
C PHE A 272 9.12 1.11 9.13
N GLY A 273 9.89 2.01 8.53
CA GLY A 273 11.23 1.74 8.01
C GLY A 273 11.29 0.94 6.71
N GLY A 274 10.18 0.80 5.98
CA GLY A 274 10.15 0.13 4.68
C GLY A 274 9.59 1.01 3.57
N ASP A 275 10.19 0.94 2.40
CA ASP A 275 9.69 1.54 1.17
C ASP A 275 9.99 0.60 0.01
N THR A 276 8.97 0.33 -0.81
CA THR A 276 9.08 -0.51 -2.01
C THR A 276 9.01 0.30 -3.29
N ASN A 277 9.20 1.61 -3.21
CA ASN A 277 9.11 2.49 -4.36
C ASN A 277 10.22 2.15 -5.37
N ASP A 278 9.76 1.69 -6.51
CA ASP A 278 10.58 1.31 -7.63
C ASP A 278 9.91 1.87 -8.89
N ASN A 279 10.66 2.60 -9.70
CA ASN A 279 10.15 3.12 -10.97
C ASN A 279 9.86 2.01 -12.00
N ASN A 280 10.05 0.75 -11.66
CA ASN A 280 9.70 -0.42 -12.47
C ASN A 280 8.38 -1.02 -12.00
N ILE A 281 7.30 -0.52 -12.56
CA ILE A 281 5.94 -0.95 -12.19
C ILE A 281 5.63 -2.27 -12.88
N GLN A 282 5.49 -3.33 -12.10
CA GLN A 282 5.11 -4.65 -12.57
C GLN A 282 3.59 -4.81 -12.60
N VAL A 283 3.09 -5.42 -13.66
CA VAL A 283 1.69 -5.79 -13.82
C VAL A 283 1.64 -7.26 -14.23
N GLY A 284 1.08 -8.10 -13.37
CA GLY A 284 0.82 -9.50 -13.69
C GLY A 284 -0.30 -9.63 -14.72
N LEU A 285 -0.21 -10.66 -15.53
CA LEU A 285 -1.12 -10.92 -16.64
C LEU A 285 -1.75 -12.31 -16.56
N GLY A 286 -1.28 -13.16 -15.62
CA GLY A 286 -1.72 -14.54 -15.52
C GLY A 286 -1.49 -15.30 -16.83
N SER A 287 -2.55 -15.83 -17.41
CA SER A 287 -2.52 -16.54 -18.70
C SER A 287 -2.71 -15.61 -19.92
N ILE A 288 -2.84 -14.31 -19.74
CA ILE A 288 -3.05 -13.36 -20.83
C ILE A 288 -1.77 -13.27 -21.68
N SER A 289 -1.88 -13.52 -22.98
CA SER A 289 -0.76 -13.59 -23.90
C SER A 289 -0.59 -12.35 -24.78
N LYS A 290 -1.51 -11.38 -24.72
CA LYS A 290 -1.47 -10.17 -25.56
C LYS A 290 -1.97 -8.96 -24.79
N ILE A 291 -1.26 -7.83 -24.96
CA ILE A 291 -1.68 -6.51 -24.50
C ILE A 291 -2.03 -5.68 -25.73
N LYS A 292 -3.18 -5.01 -25.69
CA LYS A 292 -3.62 -4.06 -26.71
C LYS A 292 -2.79 -2.78 -26.64
N GLU A 293 -2.72 -2.20 -25.44
CA GLU A 293 -1.92 -0.99 -25.20
C GLU A 293 -1.65 -0.77 -23.72
N ILE A 294 -0.61 0.00 -23.44
CA ILE A 294 -0.32 0.58 -22.13
C ILE A 294 -0.51 2.10 -22.25
N ARG A 295 -1.17 2.69 -21.29
CA ARG A 295 -1.32 4.15 -21.15
C ARG A 295 -0.71 4.57 -19.83
N VAL A 296 0.12 5.62 -19.85
CA VAL A 296 0.64 6.26 -18.64
C VAL A 296 0.19 7.71 -18.63
N TYR A 297 -0.48 8.10 -17.56
CA TYR A 297 -0.96 9.46 -17.32
C TYR A 297 -0.11 10.07 -16.21
N THR A 298 0.58 11.15 -16.53
CA THR A 298 1.43 11.85 -15.55
C THR A 298 0.64 12.91 -14.78
N ILE A 299 1.16 13.35 -13.66
CA ILE A 299 0.59 14.46 -12.86
C ILE A 299 0.63 15.82 -13.60
N THR A 300 1.26 15.90 -14.76
CA THR A 300 1.32 17.11 -15.62
C THR A 300 0.42 16.97 -16.84
N ASP A 301 -0.60 16.13 -16.79
CA ASP A 301 -1.57 15.86 -17.86
C ASP A 301 -0.98 15.31 -19.18
N LYS A 302 0.28 14.87 -19.16
CA LYS A 302 0.85 14.17 -20.31
C LYS A 302 0.39 12.73 -20.35
N LYS A 303 0.20 12.23 -21.57
CA LYS A 303 -0.20 10.85 -21.82
C LYS A 303 0.81 10.16 -22.73
N TYR A 304 1.34 9.04 -22.27
CA TYR A 304 2.18 8.14 -23.05
C TYR A 304 1.38 6.90 -23.42
N ILE A 305 1.54 6.42 -24.67
CA ILE A 305 0.84 5.24 -25.18
C ILE A 305 1.84 4.32 -25.84
N VAL A 306 1.86 3.06 -25.40
CA VAL A 306 2.62 1.98 -26.03
C VAL A 306 1.64 0.96 -26.60
N LYS A 307 1.63 0.80 -27.91
CA LYS A 307 0.74 -0.12 -28.62
C LYS A 307 1.34 -1.52 -28.71
N SER A 308 0.54 -2.54 -28.43
CA SER A 308 0.88 -3.96 -28.61
C SER A 308 2.27 -4.36 -28.07
N PRO A 309 2.62 -3.99 -26.81
CA PRO A 309 3.91 -4.35 -26.26
C PRO A 309 4.04 -5.86 -26.12
N LYS A 310 5.28 -6.34 -26.19
CA LYS A 310 5.60 -7.75 -25.93
C LYS A 310 5.41 -8.05 -24.44
N ILE A 311 4.72 -9.13 -24.12
CA ILE A 311 4.63 -9.63 -22.73
C ILE A 311 5.98 -10.21 -22.26
N ASN A 312 6.12 -10.41 -20.96
CA ASN A 312 7.35 -10.93 -20.32
C ASN A 312 8.57 -10.08 -20.69
N SER A 313 8.41 -8.78 -20.67
CA SER A 313 9.46 -7.82 -21.05
C SER A 313 9.37 -6.53 -20.23
N VAL A 314 10.44 -5.74 -20.32
CA VAL A 314 10.52 -4.39 -19.71
C VAL A 314 10.31 -3.36 -20.81
N ILE A 315 9.31 -2.50 -20.63
CA ILE A 315 9.02 -1.35 -21.49
C ILE A 315 9.61 -0.11 -20.84
N LYS A 316 10.62 0.46 -21.46
CA LYS A 316 11.20 1.73 -20.99
C LYS A 316 10.45 2.91 -21.63
N LEU A 317 9.86 3.76 -20.81
CA LEU A 317 9.39 5.07 -21.27
C LEU A 317 10.58 6.04 -21.35
N VAL A 318 10.63 6.83 -22.42
CA VAL A 318 11.75 7.74 -22.71
C VAL A 318 11.27 9.19 -22.61
#